data_f34865ed8545d82bf6fab4aca48a11d0
#
_entry.id   f34865ed8545d82bf6fab4aca48a11d0
#
_cell.length_a   1.000
_cell.length_b   1.000
_cell.length_c   1.000
_cell.angle_alpha   90.00
_cell.angle_beta   90.00
_cell.angle_gamma   90.00
#
_symmetry.space_group_name_H-M   'P 1'
#
loop_
_entity.id
_entity.type
_entity.pdbx_description
1 polymer ?
#
loop_
_entity_poly.entity_id
_entity_poly.type
_entity_poly.pdbx_seq_one_letter_code
_entity_poly.pdbx_strand_id
1 'polypeptide(L)'
;MIVYPAIDIIDGKCVRLSRGDYSLKTIYSDNLKDITKNWISDGTKFIHIVDLDGAKAGNPTNIKNILNIRKSFPNIFIQVGGGIRTIDTIEKYISHGVDRIILGTKVLKNKEFILSLDKSLRQRIAIDIAVKDGKLAGDGWEKTESENIKSFIEYLETNEIKMFIITDISKDGMMKGISKNSINSILNYITTSAIISGGVTTIDDVRTILSMDKSKINGMIIGKALYEGSIKLSEAINECS
;
A
#
# COMPACT_ATOMS: atom_id res chain seq x y z
N MET A 1 -4.25 -11.87 10.87
CA MET A 1 -3.89 -10.56 10.25
C MET A 1 -3.29 -10.85 8.87
N ILE A 2 -3.47 -9.98 7.86
CA ILE A 2 -3.04 -10.26 6.49
C ILE A 2 -1.62 -9.72 6.25
N VAL A 3 -0.76 -10.51 5.61
CA VAL A 3 0.53 -10.06 5.09
C VAL A 3 0.41 -9.80 3.59
N TYR A 4 0.75 -8.59 3.16
CA TYR A 4 0.79 -8.17 1.76
C TYR A 4 2.25 -8.02 1.31
N PRO A 5 2.86 -9.00 0.65
CA PRO A 5 4.15 -8.80 0.01
C PRO A 5 4.03 -7.78 -1.12
N ALA A 6 5.02 -6.87 -1.23
CA ALA A 6 4.95 -5.70 -2.11
C ALA A 6 5.86 -5.81 -3.32
N ILE A 7 5.29 -5.61 -4.52
CA ILE A 7 5.99 -5.47 -5.80
C ILE A 7 5.92 -4.02 -6.25
N ASP A 8 7.08 -3.34 -6.31
CA ASP A 8 7.20 -2.05 -6.94
C ASP A 8 7.69 -2.24 -8.38
N ILE A 9 7.09 -1.52 -9.33
CA ILE A 9 7.39 -1.70 -10.76
C ILE A 9 7.96 -0.41 -11.35
N ILE A 10 9.15 -0.51 -11.96
CA ILE A 10 9.74 0.52 -12.83
C ILE A 10 10.22 -0.18 -14.11
N ASP A 11 9.87 0.36 -15.28
CA ASP A 11 10.23 -0.17 -16.60
C ASP A 11 9.85 -1.66 -16.76
N GLY A 12 8.73 -2.08 -16.18
CA GLY A 12 8.26 -3.47 -16.19
C GLY A 12 9.03 -4.43 -15.29
N LYS A 13 9.97 -3.95 -14.47
CA LYS A 13 10.82 -4.74 -13.59
C LYS A 13 10.42 -4.57 -12.14
N CYS A 14 10.69 -5.59 -11.33
CA CYS A 14 10.53 -5.50 -9.89
C CYS A 14 11.72 -4.77 -9.28
N VAL A 15 11.43 -3.68 -8.57
CA VAL A 15 12.44 -2.82 -7.97
C VAL A 15 12.10 -2.48 -6.52
N ARG A 16 13.07 -1.90 -5.81
CA ARG A 16 12.84 -1.18 -4.55
C ARG A 16 13.64 0.12 -4.58
N LEU A 17 13.00 1.18 -4.12
CA LEU A 17 13.65 2.48 -3.93
C LEU A 17 14.22 2.59 -2.51
N SER A 18 15.31 3.32 -2.36
CA SER A 18 15.77 3.76 -1.06
C SER A 18 15.21 5.17 -0.80
N ARG A 19 14.43 5.33 0.28
CA ARG A 19 13.78 6.61 0.65
C ARG A 19 12.87 7.21 -0.43
N GLY A 20 12.27 6.37 -1.30
CA GLY A 20 11.47 6.86 -2.42
C GLY A 20 12.29 7.53 -3.54
N ASP A 21 13.62 7.49 -3.48
CA ASP A 21 14.49 8.11 -4.47
C ASP A 21 14.68 7.21 -5.70
N TYR A 22 14.20 7.66 -6.86
CA TYR A 22 14.28 6.93 -8.14
C TYR A 22 15.71 6.73 -8.64
N SER A 23 16.66 7.56 -8.20
CA SER A 23 18.08 7.40 -8.53
C SER A 23 18.74 6.27 -7.74
N LEU A 24 18.16 5.89 -6.59
CA LEU A 24 18.64 4.85 -5.69
C LEU A 24 17.77 3.59 -5.78
N LYS A 25 17.49 3.14 -7.01
CA LYS A 25 16.72 1.92 -7.29
C LYS A 25 17.60 0.67 -7.29
N THR A 26 17.15 -0.38 -6.66
CA THR A 26 17.70 -1.75 -6.78
C THR A 26 16.72 -2.60 -7.57
N ILE A 27 17.20 -3.32 -8.59
CA ILE A 27 16.39 -4.27 -9.38
C ILE A 27 16.55 -5.65 -8.76
N TYR A 28 15.43 -6.30 -8.41
CA TYR A 28 15.41 -7.65 -7.83
C TYR A 28 14.97 -8.71 -8.84
N SER A 29 14.22 -8.34 -9.87
CA SER A 29 13.85 -9.25 -10.96
C SER A 29 13.34 -8.50 -12.18
N ASP A 30 13.64 -9.07 -13.35
CA ASP A 30 13.06 -8.67 -14.62
C ASP A 30 11.73 -9.40 -14.91
N ASN A 31 11.37 -10.40 -14.08
CA ASN A 31 10.16 -11.20 -14.25
C ASN A 31 9.23 -11.10 -13.03
N LEU A 32 8.20 -10.29 -13.13
CA LEU A 32 7.20 -10.06 -12.09
C LEU A 32 6.39 -11.33 -11.76
N LYS A 33 6.18 -12.22 -12.74
CA LYS A 33 5.43 -13.46 -12.54
C LYS A 33 6.18 -14.46 -11.68
N ASP A 34 7.49 -14.55 -11.84
CA ASP A 34 8.32 -15.47 -11.05
C ASP A 34 8.32 -15.06 -9.57
N ILE A 35 8.45 -13.76 -9.28
CA ILE A 35 8.32 -13.26 -7.90
C ILE A 35 6.95 -13.58 -7.33
N THR A 36 5.89 -13.28 -8.09
CA THR A 36 4.53 -13.56 -7.66
C THR A 36 4.33 -15.06 -7.38
N LYS A 37 4.83 -15.92 -8.28
CA LYS A 37 4.76 -17.38 -8.14
C LYS A 37 5.49 -17.86 -6.88
N ASN A 38 6.70 -17.36 -6.63
CA ASN A 38 7.49 -17.73 -5.45
C ASN A 38 6.73 -17.37 -4.16
N TRP A 39 6.16 -16.16 -4.09
CA TRP A 39 5.40 -15.77 -2.91
C TRP A 39 4.11 -16.56 -2.71
N ILE A 40 3.43 -16.94 -3.81
CA ILE A 40 2.28 -17.87 -3.72
C ILE A 40 2.75 -19.23 -3.17
N SER A 41 3.90 -19.71 -3.58
CA SER A 41 4.48 -20.96 -3.04
C SER A 41 4.84 -20.84 -1.56
N ASP A 42 5.19 -19.65 -1.09
CA ASP A 42 5.41 -19.34 0.33
C ASP A 42 4.10 -19.19 1.14
N GLY A 43 2.94 -19.30 0.48
CA GLY A 43 1.63 -19.36 1.12
C GLY A 43 0.81 -18.07 1.07
N THR A 44 1.28 -17.00 0.39
CA THR A 44 0.46 -15.78 0.29
C THR A 44 -0.76 -15.98 -0.59
N LYS A 45 -1.85 -15.31 -0.20
CA LYS A 45 -3.07 -15.12 -1.01
C LYS A 45 -3.30 -13.67 -1.41
N PHE A 46 -2.37 -12.79 -1.05
CA PHE A 46 -2.50 -11.33 -1.19
C PHE A 46 -1.21 -10.75 -1.76
N ILE A 47 -1.33 -9.80 -2.69
CA ILE A 47 -0.20 -9.07 -3.28
C ILE A 47 -0.53 -7.57 -3.32
N HIS A 48 0.43 -6.76 -2.91
CA HIS A 48 0.42 -5.32 -3.06
C HIS A 48 1.32 -4.91 -4.23
N ILE A 49 0.81 -4.14 -5.19
CA ILE A 49 1.56 -3.71 -6.38
C ILE A 49 1.56 -2.19 -6.47
N VAL A 50 2.73 -1.61 -6.71
CA VAL A 50 2.89 -0.17 -6.96
C VAL A 50 3.52 0.07 -8.33
N ASP A 51 2.78 0.77 -9.20
CA ASP A 51 3.30 1.32 -10.46
C ASP A 51 4.05 2.62 -10.17
N LEU A 52 5.37 2.53 -9.92
CA LEU A 52 6.19 3.69 -9.60
C LEU A 52 6.36 4.63 -10.81
N ASP A 53 6.45 4.09 -12.03
CA ASP A 53 6.44 4.94 -13.23
C ASP A 53 5.12 5.70 -13.33
N GLY A 54 4.01 5.02 -13.07
CA GLY A 54 2.69 5.62 -13.03
C GLY A 54 2.57 6.70 -11.94
N ALA A 55 3.10 6.44 -10.75
CA ALA A 55 3.12 7.42 -9.66
C ALA A 55 3.84 8.71 -10.09
N LYS A 56 5.00 8.59 -10.75
CA LYS A 56 5.80 9.70 -11.29
C LYS A 56 5.11 10.42 -12.45
N ALA A 57 4.56 9.66 -13.41
CA ALA A 57 3.91 10.20 -14.60
C ALA A 57 2.51 10.75 -14.36
N GLY A 58 1.86 10.33 -13.26
CA GLY A 58 0.48 10.72 -12.94
C GLY A 58 -0.61 9.93 -13.68
N ASN A 59 -0.23 8.89 -14.40
CA ASN A 59 -1.11 7.94 -15.08
C ASN A 59 -0.42 6.57 -15.12
N PRO A 60 -1.15 5.44 -15.04
CA PRO A 60 -0.54 4.12 -15.03
C PRO A 60 0.27 3.82 -16.28
N THR A 61 1.50 3.39 -16.07
CA THR A 61 2.46 3.05 -17.14
C THR A 61 2.63 1.55 -17.29
N ASN A 62 2.56 0.82 -16.17
CA ASN A 62 2.78 -0.64 -16.13
C ASN A 62 1.48 -1.46 -16.12
N ILE A 63 0.34 -0.89 -16.55
CA ILE A 63 -0.97 -1.56 -16.50
C ILE A 63 -0.97 -2.93 -17.17
N LYS A 64 -0.30 -3.08 -18.33
CA LYS A 64 -0.23 -4.38 -19.05
C LYS A 64 0.49 -5.44 -18.20
N ASN A 65 1.56 -5.08 -17.53
CA ASN A 65 2.33 -5.98 -16.66
C ASN A 65 1.50 -6.42 -15.46
N ILE A 66 0.78 -5.50 -14.83
CA ILE A 66 -0.09 -5.77 -13.68
C ILE A 66 -1.25 -6.69 -14.07
N LEU A 67 -1.93 -6.41 -15.19
CA LEU A 67 -3.02 -7.25 -15.68
C LEU A 67 -2.52 -8.64 -16.13
N ASN A 68 -1.28 -8.76 -16.60
CA ASN A 68 -0.66 -10.06 -16.90
C ASN A 68 -0.42 -10.89 -15.62
N ILE A 69 -0.07 -10.26 -14.49
CA ILE A 69 0.00 -10.93 -13.18
C ILE A 69 -1.39 -11.45 -12.81
N ARG A 70 -2.43 -10.59 -12.87
CA ARG A 70 -3.82 -10.96 -12.58
C ARG A 70 -4.27 -12.16 -13.40
N LYS A 71 -4.02 -12.12 -14.73
CA LYS A 71 -4.38 -13.21 -15.63
C LYS A 71 -3.68 -14.52 -15.29
N SER A 72 -2.41 -14.45 -14.88
CA SER A 72 -1.61 -15.65 -14.56
C SER A 72 -1.99 -16.26 -13.20
N PHE A 73 -2.49 -15.46 -12.27
CA PHE A 73 -2.80 -15.87 -10.90
C PHE A 73 -4.22 -15.41 -10.52
N PRO A 74 -5.28 -16.06 -11.05
CA PRO A 74 -6.67 -15.58 -10.88
C PRO A 74 -7.20 -15.69 -9.44
N ASN A 75 -6.58 -16.48 -8.57
CA ASN A 75 -7.10 -16.79 -7.24
C ASN A 75 -6.44 -16.00 -6.11
N ILE A 76 -5.52 -15.08 -6.42
CA ILE A 76 -4.90 -14.21 -5.41
C ILE A 76 -5.63 -12.87 -5.33
N PHE A 77 -5.63 -12.26 -4.16
CA PHE A 77 -6.09 -10.89 -3.99
C PHE A 77 -4.99 -9.92 -4.41
N ILE A 78 -5.28 -8.99 -5.32
CA ILE A 78 -4.34 -7.98 -5.80
C ILE A 78 -4.86 -6.59 -5.46
N GLN A 79 -4.05 -5.80 -4.75
CA GLN A 79 -4.27 -4.37 -4.59
C GLN A 79 -3.19 -3.58 -5.34
N VAL A 80 -3.62 -2.51 -6.02
CA VAL A 80 -2.76 -1.75 -6.94
C VAL A 80 -2.81 -0.26 -6.63
N GLY A 81 -1.64 0.37 -6.55
CA GLY A 81 -1.44 1.82 -6.48
C GLY A 81 -0.47 2.32 -7.54
N GLY A 82 -0.33 3.65 -7.62
CA GLY A 82 0.61 4.31 -8.54
C GLY A 82 -0.08 4.91 -9.78
N GLY A 83 -0.15 6.24 -9.83
CA GLY A 83 -0.64 7.00 -10.99
C GLY A 83 -2.16 6.96 -11.24
N ILE A 84 -2.95 6.32 -10.38
CA ILE A 84 -4.40 6.18 -10.58
C ILE A 84 -5.10 7.48 -10.16
N ARG A 85 -5.64 8.22 -11.14
CA ARG A 85 -6.21 9.56 -10.94
C ARG A 85 -7.56 9.79 -11.62
N THR A 86 -8.08 8.81 -12.39
CA THR A 86 -9.35 8.91 -13.13
C THR A 86 -10.25 7.72 -12.85
N ILE A 87 -11.56 7.90 -13.03
CA ILE A 87 -12.56 6.84 -12.90
C ILE A 87 -12.30 5.73 -13.92
N ASP A 88 -12.06 6.08 -15.17
CA ASP A 88 -11.79 5.13 -16.26
C ASP A 88 -10.63 4.19 -15.93
N THR A 89 -9.58 4.72 -15.26
CA THR A 89 -8.44 3.91 -14.82
C THR A 89 -8.85 2.95 -13.70
N ILE A 90 -9.65 3.40 -12.75
CA ILE A 90 -10.17 2.57 -11.65
C ILE A 90 -11.02 1.44 -12.24
N GLU A 91 -12.00 1.77 -13.09
CA GLU A 91 -12.88 0.82 -13.73
C GLU A 91 -12.12 -0.18 -14.60
N LYS A 92 -11.09 0.29 -15.31
CA LYS A 92 -10.24 -0.60 -16.12
C LYS A 92 -9.53 -1.65 -15.28
N TYR A 93 -8.95 -1.29 -14.14
CA TYR A 93 -8.34 -2.26 -13.24
C TYR A 93 -9.36 -3.23 -12.65
N ILE A 94 -10.49 -2.69 -12.18
CA ILE A 94 -11.54 -3.47 -11.53
C ILE A 94 -12.19 -4.45 -12.50
N SER A 95 -12.52 -4.01 -13.73
CA SER A 95 -13.13 -4.88 -14.77
C SER A 95 -12.20 -6.00 -15.23
N HIS A 96 -10.89 -5.84 -15.06
CA HIS A 96 -9.91 -6.88 -15.33
C HIS A 96 -9.52 -7.71 -14.09
N GLY A 97 -10.29 -7.58 -13.00
CA GLY A 97 -10.19 -8.46 -11.83
C GLY A 97 -9.21 -8.01 -10.75
N VAL A 98 -8.69 -6.78 -10.79
CA VAL A 98 -7.97 -6.22 -9.64
C VAL A 98 -8.96 -6.02 -8.49
N ASP A 99 -8.59 -6.43 -7.27
CA ASP A 99 -9.52 -6.51 -6.15
C ASP A 99 -9.66 -5.18 -5.39
N ARG A 100 -8.59 -4.39 -5.29
CA ARG A 100 -8.58 -3.11 -4.58
C ARG A 100 -7.68 -2.11 -5.28
N ILE A 101 -8.13 -0.87 -5.34
CA ILE A 101 -7.37 0.27 -5.87
C ILE A 101 -6.88 1.14 -4.70
N ILE A 102 -5.61 1.55 -4.77
CA ILE A 102 -5.00 2.42 -3.77
C ILE A 102 -4.88 3.82 -4.34
N LEU A 103 -5.50 4.77 -3.67
CA LEU A 103 -5.44 6.19 -4.01
C LEU A 103 -4.70 6.94 -2.91
N GLY A 104 -3.71 7.73 -3.29
CA GLY A 104 -2.99 8.63 -2.39
C GLY A 104 -3.18 10.08 -2.83
N THR A 105 -2.18 10.65 -3.51
CA THR A 105 -2.10 12.07 -3.92
C THR A 105 -3.37 12.63 -4.55
N LYS A 106 -4.12 11.84 -5.34
CA LYS A 106 -5.36 12.32 -5.98
C LYS A 106 -6.40 12.73 -4.95
N VAL A 107 -6.63 11.90 -3.94
CA VAL A 107 -7.63 12.13 -2.89
C VAL A 107 -7.11 13.14 -1.86
N LEU A 108 -5.81 13.10 -1.57
CA LEU A 108 -5.18 14.11 -0.69
C LEU A 108 -5.32 15.54 -1.25
N LYS A 109 -5.20 15.71 -2.57
CA LYS A 109 -5.38 17.02 -3.24
C LYS A 109 -6.84 17.40 -3.49
N ASN A 110 -7.71 16.40 -3.64
CA ASN A 110 -9.14 16.60 -3.90
C ASN A 110 -9.95 15.44 -3.31
N LYS A 111 -10.32 15.55 -2.04
CA LYS A 111 -11.12 14.54 -1.34
C LYS A 111 -12.49 14.30 -1.95
N GLU A 112 -13.04 15.32 -2.63
CA GLU A 112 -14.36 15.26 -3.28
C GLU A 112 -14.37 14.32 -4.50
N PHE A 113 -13.18 13.95 -5.02
CA PHE A 113 -13.06 12.94 -6.06
C PHE A 113 -13.76 11.62 -5.67
N ILE A 114 -13.80 11.28 -4.37
CA ILE A 114 -14.47 10.08 -3.88
C ILE A 114 -15.98 10.11 -4.18
N LEU A 115 -16.61 11.30 -4.19
CA LEU A 115 -18.04 11.45 -4.50
C LEU A 115 -18.37 11.14 -5.95
N SER A 116 -17.40 11.28 -6.87
CA SER A 116 -17.58 10.92 -8.28
C SER A 116 -17.57 9.41 -8.54
N LEU A 117 -17.16 8.61 -7.54
CA LEU A 117 -17.20 7.15 -7.61
C LEU A 117 -18.55 6.64 -7.12
N ASP A 118 -19.08 5.61 -7.75
CA ASP A 118 -20.25 4.92 -7.22
C ASP A 118 -19.90 4.12 -5.93
N LYS A 119 -20.92 3.67 -5.22
CA LYS A 119 -20.76 2.96 -3.95
C LYS A 119 -19.95 1.66 -4.11
N SER A 120 -20.13 0.94 -5.20
CA SER A 120 -19.45 -0.35 -5.45
C SER A 120 -17.95 -0.13 -5.64
N LEU A 121 -17.57 0.93 -6.34
CA LEU A 121 -16.18 1.32 -6.51
C LEU A 121 -15.56 1.81 -5.19
N ARG A 122 -16.27 2.65 -4.40
CA ARG A 122 -15.77 3.15 -3.11
C ARG A 122 -15.38 2.02 -2.16
N GLN A 123 -16.15 0.94 -2.12
CA GLN A 123 -15.86 -0.25 -1.30
C GLN A 123 -14.58 -0.99 -1.72
N ARG A 124 -14.09 -0.73 -2.92
CA ARG A 124 -12.85 -1.31 -3.47
C ARG A 124 -11.68 -0.32 -3.45
N ILE A 125 -11.82 0.81 -2.77
CA ILE A 125 -10.76 1.80 -2.60
C ILE A 125 -10.10 1.65 -1.23
N ALA A 126 -8.77 1.76 -1.21
CA ALA A 126 -7.99 2.07 -0.02
C ALA A 126 -7.32 3.44 -0.20
N ILE A 127 -7.25 4.22 0.87
CA ILE A 127 -6.56 5.51 0.85
C ILE A 127 -5.19 5.35 1.50
N ASP A 128 -4.13 5.65 0.75
CA ASP A 128 -2.77 5.68 1.29
C ASP A 128 -2.47 7.04 1.93
N ILE A 129 -2.16 6.98 3.21
CA ILE A 129 -1.79 8.13 4.06
C ILE A 129 -0.30 8.00 4.40
N ALA A 130 0.53 8.77 3.69
CA ALA A 130 1.95 8.84 3.96
C ALA A 130 2.21 9.68 5.23
N VAL A 131 3.02 9.15 6.14
CA VAL A 131 3.40 9.81 7.41
C VAL A 131 4.91 9.96 7.46
N LYS A 132 5.38 11.10 7.94
CA LYS A 132 6.78 11.34 8.25
C LYS A 132 6.89 11.94 9.64
N ASP A 133 7.62 11.28 10.53
CA ASP A 133 7.81 11.71 11.92
C ASP A 133 6.50 12.04 12.65
N GLY A 134 5.46 11.21 12.42
CA GLY A 134 4.12 11.36 13.01
C GLY A 134 3.25 12.46 12.39
N LYS A 135 3.67 13.06 11.28
CA LYS A 135 2.94 14.10 10.54
C LYS A 135 2.62 13.61 9.13
N LEU A 136 1.53 14.11 8.55
CA LEU A 136 1.24 13.82 7.14
C LEU A 136 2.37 14.30 6.24
N ALA A 137 2.69 13.48 5.24
CA ALA A 137 3.68 13.80 4.23
C ALA A 137 3.01 13.87 2.85
N GLY A 138 3.36 14.88 2.03
CA GLY A 138 2.90 15.03 0.65
C GLY A 138 2.73 16.49 0.23
N ASP A 139 2.82 16.73 -1.09
CA ASP A 139 2.61 18.05 -1.73
C ASP A 139 1.13 18.49 -1.63
N GLY A 140 0.71 19.03 -0.61
CA GLY A 140 -0.67 19.46 -0.36
C GLY A 140 -0.94 19.70 1.10
N TRP A 141 -0.01 19.33 1.96
CA TRP A 141 -0.05 19.52 3.40
C TRP A 141 1.06 20.47 3.85
N GLU A 142 1.04 21.71 3.38
CA GLU A 142 2.04 22.71 3.77
C GLU A 142 1.90 23.19 5.21
N LYS A 143 0.78 22.89 5.87
CA LYS A 143 0.56 23.23 7.29
C LYS A 143 -0.19 22.09 7.98
N THR A 144 0.55 21.34 8.76
CA THR A 144 0.09 20.23 9.58
C THR A 144 -0.69 20.74 10.78
N GLU A 145 -2.00 20.73 10.70
CA GLU A 145 -2.83 20.75 11.89
C GLU A 145 -3.50 19.38 12.02
N SER A 146 -3.38 18.75 13.20
CA SER A 146 -3.97 17.45 13.51
C SER A 146 -5.49 17.41 13.27
N GLU A 147 -6.16 18.55 13.40
CA GLU A 147 -7.57 18.73 13.08
C GLU A 147 -7.91 18.49 11.61
N ASN A 148 -7.00 18.85 10.70
CA ASN A 148 -7.19 18.61 9.27
C ASN A 148 -7.13 17.12 8.90
N ILE A 149 -6.29 16.33 9.57
CA ILE A 149 -6.20 14.88 9.33
C ILE A 149 -7.46 14.17 9.82
N LYS A 150 -7.89 14.47 11.02
CA LYS A 150 -9.10 13.90 11.62
C LYS A 150 -10.31 14.17 10.72
N SER A 151 -10.55 15.42 10.37
CA SER A 151 -11.67 15.81 9.50
C SER A 151 -11.58 15.15 8.11
N PHE A 152 -10.37 14.98 7.57
CA PHE A 152 -10.15 14.30 6.30
C PHE A 152 -10.53 12.82 6.37
N ILE A 153 -10.08 12.11 7.41
CA ILE A 153 -10.42 10.71 7.61
C ILE A 153 -11.91 10.54 7.86
N GLU A 154 -12.51 11.35 8.74
CA GLU A 154 -13.95 11.35 9.02
C GLU A 154 -14.78 11.59 7.74
N TYR A 155 -14.36 12.54 6.90
CA TYR A 155 -15.01 12.77 5.61
C TYR A 155 -14.98 11.54 4.71
N LEU A 156 -13.83 10.87 4.62
CA LEU A 156 -13.69 9.67 3.80
C LEU A 156 -14.52 8.49 4.35
N GLU A 157 -14.50 8.27 5.66
CA GLU A 157 -15.27 7.20 6.30
C GLU A 157 -16.79 7.43 6.16
N THR A 158 -17.25 8.68 6.31
CA THR A 158 -18.65 9.07 6.07
C THR A 158 -19.07 8.81 4.62
N ASN A 159 -18.13 8.92 3.68
CA ASN A 159 -18.35 8.61 2.26
C ASN A 159 -17.96 7.16 1.89
N GLU A 160 -18.07 6.23 2.86
CA GLU A 160 -17.96 4.78 2.66
C GLU A 160 -16.55 4.26 2.30
N ILE A 161 -15.51 5.03 2.50
CA ILE A 161 -14.14 4.52 2.48
C ILE A 161 -13.90 3.77 3.80
N LYS A 162 -13.54 2.48 3.70
CA LYS A 162 -13.39 1.60 4.86
C LYS A 162 -11.99 1.02 5.04
N MET A 163 -11.07 1.40 4.16
CA MET A 163 -9.69 0.90 4.20
C MET A 163 -8.71 2.02 4.00
N PHE A 164 -7.75 2.10 4.92
CA PHE A 164 -6.62 3.02 4.85
C PHE A 164 -5.31 2.23 4.83
N ILE A 165 -4.27 2.80 4.22
CA ILE A 165 -2.90 2.33 4.34
C ILE A 165 -2.13 3.44 5.05
N ILE A 166 -1.47 3.12 6.14
CA ILE A 166 -0.61 4.08 6.87
C ILE A 166 0.83 3.74 6.50
N THR A 167 1.45 4.58 5.69
CA THR A 167 2.83 4.39 5.21
C THR A 167 3.78 5.33 5.92
N ASP A 168 4.64 4.81 6.82
CA ASP A 168 5.72 5.60 7.42
C ASP A 168 6.88 5.75 6.43
N ILE A 169 6.87 6.87 5.69
CA ILE A 169 7.89 7.13 4.65
C ILE A 169 9.28 7.45 5.22
N SER A 170 9.39 7.76 6.52
CA SER A 170 10.69 7.93 7.17
C SER A 170 11.41 6.60 7.41
N LYS A 171 10.66 5.51 7.36
CA LYS A 171 11.11 4.13 7.59
C LYS A 171 11.09 3.27 6.33
N ASP A 172 10.29 3.67 5.32
CA ASP A 172 10.11 2.87 4.12
C ASP A 172 11.43 2.69 3.35
N GLY A 173 11.73 1.44 3.00
CA GLY A 173 12.98 1.05 2.33
C GLY A 173 14.27 1.22 3.16
N MET A 174 14.19 1.64 4.43
CA MET A 174 15.35 2.01 5.26
C MET A 174 15.88 0.87 6.14
N MET A 175 15.16 -0.23 6.29
CA MET A 175 15.53 -1.35 7.18
C MET A 175 15.79 -0.90 8.63
N LYS A 176 14.93 -0.01 9.17
CA LYS A 176 15.09 0.60 10.51
C LYS A 176 13.99 0.26 11.51
N GLY A 177 13.15 -0.71 11.17
CA GLY A 177 12.00 -1.08 11.99
C GLY A 177 10.86 -0.06 11.94
N ILE A 178 9.70 -0.44 12.48
CA ILE A 178 8.49 0.39 12.53
C ILE A 178 8.55 1.44 13.65
N SER A 179 7.74 2.47 13.53
CA SER A 179 7.52 3.46 14.59
C SER A 179 6.06 3.40 15.07
N LYS A 180 5.82 2.80 16.24
CA LYS A 180 4.47 2.75 16.85
C LYS A 180 3.85 4.14 17.01
N ASN A 181 4.64 5.13 17.42
CA ASN A 181 4.14 6.50 17.62
C ASN A 181 3.69 7.12 16.31
N SER A 182 4.45 6.93 15.23
CA SER A 182 4.13 7.41 13.89
C SER A 182 2.83 6.77 13.38
N ILE A 183 2.68 5.46 13.54
CA ILE A 183 1.48 4.74 13.14
C ILE A 183 0.26 5.18 13.97
N ASN A 184 0.39 5.22 15.30
CA ASN A 184 -0.70 5.57 16.21
C ASN A 184 -1.17 7.01 16.03
N SER A 185 -0.30 7.94 15.59
CA SER A 185 -0.68 9.33 15.31
C SER A 185 -1.81 9.45 14.27
N ILE A 186 -1.93 8.46 13.37
CA ILE A 186 -2.98 8.40 12.36
C ILE A 186 -4.05 7.36 12.72
N LEU A 187 -3.63 6.18 13.19
CA LEU A 187 -4.54 5.08 13.52
C LEU A 187 -5.63 5.49 14.54
N ASN A 188 -5.31 6.41 15.44
CA ASN A 188 -6.27 6.92 16.42
C ASN A 188 -7.46 7.66 15.80
N TYR A 189 -7.31 8.20 14.60
CA TYR A 189 -8.39 8.88 13.88
C TYR A 189 -9.22 7.93 13.00
N ILE A 190 -8.70 6.75 12.65
CA ILE A 190 -9.40 5.75 11.83
C ILE A 190 -10.36 4.97 12.73
N THR A 191 -11.63 4.85 12.31
CA THR A 191 -12.65 4.04 12.98
C THR A 191 -12.94 2.73 12.26
N THR A 192 -12.52 2.60 11.01
CA THR A 192 -12.71 1.43 10.15
C THR A 192 -11.49 0.51 10.17
N SER A 193 -10.79 0.34 9.06
CA SER A 193 -9.65 -0.59 8.96
C SER A 193 -8.41 0.06 8.37
N ALA A 194 -7.24 -0.35 8.85
CA ALA A 194 -5.95 0.09 8.35
C ALA A 194 -5.01 -1.07 8.00
N ILE A 195 -4.12 -0.83 7.05
CA ILE A 195 -2.97 -1.67 6.70
C ILE A 195 -1.73 -0.86 7.04
N ILE A 196 -0.78 -1.45 7.75
CA ILE A 196 0.46 -0.78 8.12
C ILE A 196 1.51 -0.99 7.03
N SER A 197 2.19 0.08 6.63
CA SER A 197 3.24 0.08 5.60
C SER A 197 4.44 0.92 6.01
N GLY A 198 5.60 0.56 5.46
CA GLY A 198 6.87 1.25 5.74
C GLY A 198 7.53 0.78 7.04
N GLY A 199 8.77 0.31 6.93
CA GLY A 199 9.61 -0.04 8.08
C GLY A 199 9.50 -1.46 8.63
N VAL A 200 8.60 -2.31 8.14
CA VAL A 200 8.55 -3.74 8.56
C VAL A 200 9.82 -4.44 8.05
N THR A 201 10.72 -4.77 8.95
CA THR A 201 12.11 -5.18 8.63
C THR A 201 12.48 -6.53 9.22
N THR A 202 11.95 -6.85 10.38
CA THR A 202 12.22 -8.09 11.12
C THR A 202 10.91 -8.74 11.56
N ILE A 203 10.99 -10.00 11.97
CA ILE A 203 9.83 -10.70 12.54
C ILE A 203 9.33 -10.05 13.84
N ASP A 204 10.21 -9.35 14.57
CA ASP A 204 9.81 -8.61 15.76
C ASP A 204 8.99 -7.36 15.43
N ASP A 205 9.18 -6.76 14.26
CA ASP A 205 8.29 -5.70 13.76
C ASP A 205 6.90 -6.29 13.47
N VAL A 206 6.81 -7.49 12.90
CA VAL A 206 5.54 -8.22 12.68
C VAL A 206 4.84 -8.43 14.02
N ARG A 207 5.53 -8.99 15.02
CA ARG A 207 5.01 -9.19 16.38
C ARG A 207 4.59 -7.87 17.02
N THR A 208 5.33 -6.81 16.77
CA THR A 208 5.02 -5.47 17.27
C THR A 208 3.70 -4.97 16.70
N ILE A 209 3.44 -5.12 15.39
CA ILE A 209 2.15 -4.76 14.77
C ILE A 209 1.04 -5.64 15.33
N LEU A 210 1.28 -6.95 15.50
CA LEU A 210 0.31 -7.88 16.09
C LEU A 210 -0.06 -7.52 17.54
N SER A 211 0.79 -6.80 18.27
CA SER A 211 0.52 -6.30 19.62
C SER A 211 -0.26 -4.98 19.66
N MET A 212 -0.47 -4.33 18.52
CA MET A 212 -1.26 -3.09 18.41
C MET A 212 -2.77 -3.37 18.36
N ASP A 213 -3.59 -2.34 18.15
CA ASP A 213 -5.06 -2.47 18.11
C ASP A 213 -5.52 -3.34 16.94
N LYS A 214 -5.76 -4.62 17.24
CA LYS A 214 -6.22 -5.63 16.27
C LYS A 214 -7.63 -5.36 15.73
N SER A 215 -8.42 -4.53 16.38
CA SER A 215 -9.77 -4.21 15.90
C SER A 215 -9.72 -3.30 14.66
N LYS A 216 -8.65 -2.55 14.51
CA LYS A 216 -8.45 -1.60 13.41
C LYS A 216 -7.43 -2.08 12.38
N ILE A 217 -6.42 -2.84 12.78
CA ILE A 217 -5.35 -3.27 11.87
C ILE A 217 -5.74 -4.55 11.15
N ASN A 218 -6.03 -4.44 9.85
CA ASN A 218 -6.37 -5.54 8.96
C ASN A 218 -5.13 -6.33 8.51
N GLY A 219 -4.01 -5.64 8.28
CA GLY A 219 -2.80 -6.27 7.76
C GLY A 219 -1.58 -5.37 7.76
N MET A 220 -0.51 -5.89 7.17
CA MET A 220 0.74 -5.16 6.97
C MET A 220 1.32 -5.41 5.57
N ILE A 221 1.98 -4.40 5.02
CA ILE A 221 2.72 -4.49 3.75
C ILE A 221 4.19 -4.69 4.08
N ILE A 222 4.78 -5.75 3.52
CA ILE A 222 6.20 -6.07 3.66
C ILE A 222 6.85 -5.99 2.28
N GLY A 223 7.82 -5.10 2.14
CA GLY A 223 8.53 -4.88 0.90
C GLY A 223 9.98 -5.38 0.98
N LYS A 224 10.92 -4.44 1.12
CA LYS A 224 12.37 -4.68 1.02
C LYS A 224 12.87 -5.83 1.87
N ALA A 225 12.33 -6.01 3.08
CA ALA A 225 12.71 -7.07 4.00
C ALA A 225 12.58 -8.50 3.41
N LEU A 226 11.59 -8.73 2.53
CA LEU A 226 11.42 -10.02 1.85
C LEU A 226 12.51 -10.25 0.79
N TYR A 227 12.90 -9.20 0.07
CA TYR A 227 13.93 -9.31 -0.97
C TYR A 227 15.33 -9.44 -0.38
N GLU A 228 15.60 -8.77 0.74
CA GLU A 228 16.87 -8.85 1.46
C GLU A 228 16.98 -10.12 2.34
N GLY A 229 15.88 -10.89 2.45
CA GLY A 229 15.85 -12.12 3.24
C GLY A 229 15.87 -11.92 4.75
N SER A 230 15.64 -10.71 5.25
CA SER A 230 15.55 -10.44 6.70
C SER A 230 14.24 -10.93 7.32
N ILE A 231 13.21 -11.13 6.49
CA ILE A 231 11.96 -11.82 6.84
C ILE A 231 11.70 -12.88 5.77
N LYS A 232 11.38 -14.09 6.20
CA LYS A 232 10.79 -15.11 5.31
C LYS A 232 9.27 -14.88 5.26
N LEU A 233 8.70 -14.85 4.06
CA LEU A 233 7.26 -14.58 3.89
C LEU A 233 6.40 -15.62 4.63
N SER A 234 6.75 -16.91 4.50
CA SER A 234 6.06 -18.00 5.20
C SER A 234 6.09 -17.85 6.73
N GLU A 235 7.19 -17.35 7.31
CA GLU A 235 7.31 -17.08 8.74
C GLU A 235 6.37 -15.94 9.16
N ALA A 236 6.36 -14.83 8.42
CA ALA A 236 5.47 -13.70 8.69
C ALA A 236 3.98 -14.10 8.58
N ILE A 237 3.62 -14.94 7.60
CA ILE A 237 2.27 -15.47 7.45
C ILE A 237 1.88 -16.34 8.66
N ASN A 238 2.77 -17.21 9.11
CA ASN A 238 2.53 -18.10 10.26
C ASN A 238 2.32 -17.30 11.56
N GLU A 239 3.11 -16.23 11.79
CA GLU A 239 2.92 -15.35 12.96
C GLU A 239 1.56 -14.63 12.93
N CYS A 240 0.99 -14.40 11.74
CA CYS A 240 -0.27 -13.68 11.55
C CYS A 240 -1.52 -14.58 11.55
N SER A 241 -1.34 -15.92 11.63
CA SER A 241 -2.42 -16.93 11.50
C SER A 241 -3.28 -17.14 12.75
#